data_069e348350242e668320adc3c05d2edf
#
_entry.id   069e348350242e668320adc3c05d2edf
#
_cell.length_a   1.000
_cell.length_b   1.000
_cell.length_c   1.000
_cell.angle_alpha   90.00
_cell.angle_beta   90.00
_cell.angle_gamma   90.00
#
_symmetry.space_group_name_H-M   'P 1'
#
loop_
_entity.id
_entity.type
_entity.pdbx_description
1 polymer ?
#
loop_
_entity_poly.entity_id
_entity_poly.type
_entity_poly.pdbx_seq_one_letter_code
_entity_poly.pdbx_strand_id
1 'polypeptide(L)'
;MSKQQAIVIGGSIAGMCTAKVLSEYCDRVIVIDRDTYPTGPQERSGVPQSRHVHALLARGRQEIDRLFPGFDRAMIERGAHEVDFGMDFALLRPAGWAPRRSDGLRLLFASRNLLESVVRELCRKQTHIEFLERTTVTRLAAVQNGHLRVTGVHLSSPDAAVPATLDADLIVDASGRNSKSPEWLQGLGLTAPKESVVNSYTGYSSRWFALPDVSRWPREWWWKGIWIDIAPPDHMTAGVLFPVENNRCIVTLAGVNKQYPPSDEDAFMQVTGALRSPVLAELLRLAEPLSPVYSYRAMANRFRHYERWNERLDGFVALGDSTCAFNPVYGQGMTTGTLSALVLGDCVKKHGIANSELPQMFFRAQARMQQDPWMLATGADFRFPATEGRRLKGAGIVDPYMRALFTISDSDPVLKRRVGEVLNMLSPLSALFAPAIIGRVAWSAARRRLGGQPGQSQSVSAMPPALMPAG
;
A
#
# COMPACT_ATOMS: atom_id res chain seq x y z
N MET A 1 13.79 -28.76 25.14
CA MET A 1 12.75 -27.76 24.84
C MET A 1 11.99 -28.25 23.62
N SER A 2 10.66 -28.20 23.60
CA SER A 2 9.89 -28.56 22.41
C SER A 2 10.24 -27.54 21.29
N LYS A 3 10.42 -28.03 20.06
CA LYS A 3 10.71 -27.19 18.92
C LYS A 3 9.48 -26.27 18.66
N GLN A 4 9.69 -24.96 18.64
CA GLN A 4 8.64 -24.01 18.39
C GLN A 4 8.37 -23.88 16.90
N GLN A 5 7.09 -23.98 16.51
CA GLN A 5 6.65 -23.89 15.11
C GLN A 5 5.58 -22.82 14.92
N ALA A 6 5.71 -22.05 13.85
CA ALA A 6 4.69 -21.08 13.42
C ALA A 6 4.18 -21.39 12.00
N ILE A 7 2.91 -21.12 11.78
CA ILE A 7 2.29 -21.17 10.44
C ILE A 7 1.88 -19.74 10.04
N VAL A 8 2.26 -19.34 8.84
CA VAL A 8 1.85 -18.06 8.21
C VAL A 8 0.96 -18.37 7.02
N ILE A 9 -0.29 -17.95 7.07
CA ILE A 9 -1.28 -18.15 6.01
C ILE A 9 -1.23 -16.98 5.05
N GLY A 10 -0.80 -17.21 3.80
CA GLY A 10 -0.59 -16.20 2.76
C GLY A 10 0.88 -15.81 2.61
N GLY A 11 1.42 -16.06 1.43
CA GLY A 11 2.83 -15.86 1.10
C GLY A 11 3.11 -14.66 0.19
N SER A 12 2.40 -13.54 0.41
CA SER A 12 2.71 -12.24 -0.20
C SER A 12 3.62 -11.43 0.74
N ILE A 13 3.83 -10.13 0.49
CA ILE A 13 4.81 -9.30 1.22
C ILE A 13 4.64 -9.40 2.74
N ALA A 14 3.41 -9.20 3.24
CA ALA A 14 3.15 -9.25 4.68
C ALA A 14 3.49 -10.63 5.28
N GLY A 15 3.10 -11.71 4.61
CA GLY A 15 3.39 -13.06 5.07
C GLY A 15 4.87 -13.40 5.04
N MET A 16 5.60 -13.04 3.97
CA MET A 16 7.05 -13.27 3.87
C MET A 16 7.83 -12.45 4.91
N CYS A 17 7.47 -11.19 5.14
CA CYS A 17 8.06 -10.38 6.22
C CYS A 17 7.77 -11.00 7.59
N THR A 18 6.55 -11.53 7.80
CA THR A 18 6.16 -12.23 9.03
C THR A 18 6.97 -13.49 9.23
N ALA A 19 7.12 -14.30 8.18
CA ALA A 19 7.92 -15.53 8.25
C ALA A 19 9.38 -15.21 8.59
N LYS A 20 9.97 -14.18 7.98
CA LYS A 20 11.33 -13.72 8.29
C LYS A 20 11.47 -13.30 9.76
N VAL A 21 10.53 -12.52 10.27
CA VAL A 21 10.55 -12.07 11.66
C VAL A 21 10.42 -13.28 12.62
N LEU A 22 9.48 -14.17 12.35
CA LEU A 22 9.25 -15.34 13.22
C LEU A 22 10.38 -16.37 13.15
N SER A 23 11.13 -16.43 12.04
CA SER A 23 12.29 -17.34 11.92
C SER A 23 13.44 -17.03 12.91
N GLU A 24 13.39 -15.88 13.57
CA GLU A 24 14.33 -15.50 14.64
C GLU A 24 13.93 -16.08 16.01
N TYR A 25 12.69 -16.56 16.13
CA TYR A 25 12.10 -17.04 17.40
C TYR A 25 11.55 -18.46 17.32
N CYS A 26 11.42 -19.04 16.12
CA CYS A 26 10.88 -20.36 15.88
C CYS A 26 11.91 -21.26 15.21
N ASP A 27 11.92 -22.54 15.58
CA ASP A 27 12.75 -23.53 14.91
C ASP A 27 12.28 -23.82 13.48
N ARG A 28 10.98 -23.57 13.22
CA ARG A 28 10.34 -23.79 11.93
C ARG A 28 9.21 -22.81 11.68
N VAL A 29 9.17 -22.19 10.51
CA VAL A 29 8.07 -21.33 10.03
C VAL A 29 7.59 -21.86 8.70
N ILE A 30 6.30 -22.16 8.59
CA ILE A 30 5.69 -22.70 7.38
C ILE A 30 4.79 -21.63 6.77
N VAL A 31 5.12 -21.18 5.58
CA VAL A 31 4.28 -20.25 4.80
C VAL A 31 3.37 -21.06 3.89
N ILE A 32 2.07 -20.98 4.11
CA ILE A 32 1.06 -21.70 3.31
C ILE A 32 0.44 -20.74 2.31
N ASP A 33 0.48 -21.08 1.03
CA ASP A 33 -0.19 -20.31 -0.02
C ASP A 33 -0.95 -21.23 -0.98
N ARG A 34 -2.12 -20.77 -1.41
CA ARG A 34 -2.96 -21.49 -2.38
C ARG A 34 -2.40 -21.45 -3.80
N ASP A 35 -1.52 -20.48 -4.10
CA ASP A 35 -0.92 -20.33 -5.42
C ASP A 35 0.33 -21.23 -5.58
N THR A 36 0.72 -21.44 -6.83
CA THR A 36 2.07 -21.82 -7.22
C THR A 36 2.88 -20.55 -7.42
N TYR A 37 4.06 -20.46 -6.85
CA TYR A 37 4.93 -19.31 -7.06
C TYR A 37 5.68 -19.42 -8.39
N PRO A 38 5.64 -18.37 -9.22
CA PRO A 38 6.46 -18.35 -10.43
C PRO A 38 7.94 -18.25 -10.08
N THR A 39 8.80 -18.73 -10.97
CA THR A 39 10.25 -18.69 -10.80
C THR A 39 10.85 -17.28 -10.91
N GLY A 40 10.10 -16.33 -11.50
CA GLY A 40 10.53 -14.94 -11.72
C GLY A 40 9.43 -13.92 -11.39
N PRO A 41 9.57 -12.69 -11.89
CA PRO A 41 8.63 -11.59 -11.67
C PRO A 41 7.37 -11.70 -12.55
N GLN A 42 6.63 -12.78 -12.40
CA GLN A 42 5.40 -13.08 -13.14
C GLN A 42 4.17 -12.92 -12.25
N GLU A 43 3.03 -12.70 -12.89
CA GLU A 43 1.74 -12.65 -12.20
C GLU A 43 1.36 -14.00 -11.59
N ARG A 44 0.61 -13.95 -10.50
CA ARG A 44 -0.06 -15.11 -9.90
C ARG A 44 -1.50 -14.79 -9.50
N SER A 45 -2.36 -15.78 -9.49
CA SER A 45 -3.81 -15.62 -9.32
C SER A 45 -4.21 -15.02 -7.97
N GLY A 46 -3.46 -15.29 -6.91
CA GLY A 46 -3.71 -14.76 -5.57
C GLY A 46 -3.37 -13.27 -5.40
N VAL A 47 -2.68 -12.65 -6.36
CA VAL A 47 -2.27 -11.25 -6.33
C VAL A 47 -2.72 -10.50 -7.59
N PRO A 48 -4.03 -10.47 -7.91
CA PRO A 48 -4.54 -9.82 -9.13
C PRO A 48 -4.26 -8.32 -9.16
N GLN A 49 -4.06 -7.69 -8.01
CA GLN A 49 -3.67 -6.27 -7.88
C GLN A 49 -2.30 -5.97 -8.51
N SER A 50 -1.44 -6.96 -8.75
CA SER A 50 -0.12 -6.77 -9.40
C SER A 50 -0.21 -6.15 -10.80
N ARG A 51 -1.38 -6.17 -11.42
CA ARG A 51 -1.69 -5.57 -12.72
C ARG A 51 -1.77 -4.04 -12.71
N HIS A 52 -1.84 -3.45 -11.51
CA HIS A 52 -1.98 -2.01 -11.29
C HIS A 52 -0.68 -1.38 -10.80
N VAL A 53 -0.60 -0.05 -10.81
CA VAL A 53 0.54 0.68 -10.23
C VAL A 53 0.69 0.37 -8.74
N HIS A 54 1.93 0.26 -8.31
CA HIS A 54 2.29 0.10 -6.91
C HIS A 54 3.42 1.05 -6.55
N ALA A 55 3.32 1.64 -5.37
CA ALA A 55 4.41 2.39 -4.76
C ALA A 55 4.76 1.73 -3.41
N LEU A 56 6.01 1.37 -3.22
CA LEU A 56 6.53 1.00 -1.92
C LEU A 56 6.95 2.29 -1.22
N LEU A 57 6.26 2.65 -0.13
CA LEU A 57 6.58 3.85 0.62
C LEU A 57 7.99 3.75 1.23
N ALA A 58 8.65 4.89 1.44
CA ALA A 58 10.03 4.94 1.91
C ALA A 58 10.25 4.14 3.21
N ARG A 59 9.33 4.20 4.17
CA ARG A 59 9.39 3.39 5.39
C ARG A 59 9.32 1.90 5.08
N GLY A 60 8.43 1.46 4.19
CA GLY A 60 8.33 0.06 3.79
C GLY A 60 9.60 -0.45 3.12
N ARG A 61 10.20 0.36 2.23
CA ARG A 61 11.49 0.08 1.61
C ARG A 61 12.59 -0.14 2.66
N GLN A 62 12.74 0.80 3.60
CA GLN A 62 13.75 0.73 4.66
C GLN A 62 13.58 -0.54 5.52
N GLU A 63 12.36 -0.86 5.90
CA GLU A 63 12.12 -2.02 6.77
C GLU A 63 12.25 -3.36 6.03
N ILE A 64 11.89 -3.41 4.75
CA ILE A 64 12.12 -4.62 3.95
C ILE A 64 13.62 -4.84 3.73
N ASP A 65 14.40 -3.80 3.42
CA ASP A 65 15.85 -3.94 3.26
C ASP A 65 16.54 -4.31 4.59
N ARG A 66 16.02 -3.83 5.73
CA ARG A 66 16.50 -4.25 7.06
C ARG A 66 16.19 -5.72 7.36
N LEU A 67 15.00 -6.21 6.99
CA LEU A 67 14.60 -7.61 7.16
C LEU A 67 15.34 -8.55 6.20
N PHE A 68 15.58 -8.09 5.00
CA PHE A 68 16.23 -8.83 3.92
C PHE A 68 17.41 -8.02 3.37
N PRO A 69 18.57 -8.02 4.05
CA PRO A 69 19.72 -7.24 3.64
C PRO A 69 20.11 -7.47 2.17
N GLY A 70 20.27 -6.40 1.42
CA GLY A 70 20.56 -6.42 -0.02
C GLY A 70 19.31 -6.39 -0.91
N PHE A 71 18.11 -6.22 -0.34
CA PHE A 71 16.87 -6.05 -1.09
C PHE A 71 16.95 -4.88 -2.08
N ASP A 72 17.36 -3.70 -1.63
CA ASP A 72 17.50 -2.50 -2.47
C ASP A 72 18.42 -2.75 -3.67
N ARG A 73 19.61 -3.33 -3.40
CA ARG A 73 20.56 -3.66 -4.46
C ARG A 73 19.96 -4.66 -5.46
N ALA A 74 19.36 -5.73 -4.98
CA ALA A 74 18.75 -6.74 -5.84
C ALA A 74 17.61 -6.19 -6.71
N MET A 75 16.85 -5.22 -6.20
CA MET A 75 15.81 -4.53 -6.96
C MET A 75 16.41 -3.66 -8.08
N ILE A 76 17.43 -2.85 -7.77
CA ILE A 76 18.10 -1.95 -8.73
C ILE A 76 18.80 -2.75 -9.83
N GLU A 77 19.53 -3.80 -9.46
CA GLU A 77 20.21 -4.71 -10.41
C GLU A 77 19.23 -5.38 -11.38
N ARG A 78 17.96 -5.53 -10.99
CA ARG A 78 16.88 -6.10 -11.81
C ARG A 78 16.02 -5.05 -12.52
N GLY A 79 16.47 -3.80 -12.53
CA GLY A 79 15.85 -2.73 -13.31
C GLY A 79 14.80 -1.91 -12.57
N ALA A 80 14.69 -2.01 -11.25
CA ALA A 80 13.88 -1.06 -10.49
C ALA A 80 14.46 0.36 -10.61
N HIS A 81 13.58 1.35 -10.72
CA HIS A 81 13.97 2.75 -10.88
C HIS A 81 14.03 3.44 -9.52
N GLU A 82 15.20 3.94 -9.14
CA GLU A 82 15.30 4.88 -8.02
C GLU A 82 14.85 6.27 -8.49
N VAL A 83 13.92 6.86 -7.77
CA VAL A 83 13.21 8.09 -8.15
C VAL A 83 13.16 9.06 -6.99
N ASP A 84 13.64 10.27 -7.20
CA ASP A 84 13.31 11.42 -6.36
C ASP A 84 11.95 11.97 -6.81
N PHE A 85 10.92 11.72 -6.00
CA PHE A 85 9.55 12.01 -6.40
C PHE A 85 9.33 13.49 -6.75
N GLY A 86 10.02 14.40 -6.06
CA GLY A 86 9.94 15.83 -6.32
C GLY A 86 10.74 16.32 -7.53
N MET A 87 11.76 15.55 -7.97
CA MET A 87 12.64 15.91 -9.08
C MET A 87 12.30 15.16 -10.37
N ASP A 88 11.89 13.90 -10.25
CA ASP A 88 11.78 12.99 -11.38
C ASP A 88 10.32 12.73 -11.82
N PHE A 89 9.32 13.30 -11.11
CA PHE A 89 7.91 13.20 -11.49
C PHE A 89 7.32 14.53 -11.98
N ALA A 90 6.62 14.47 -13.09
CA ALA A 90 5.74 15.55 -13.53
C ALA A 90 4.41 15.46 -12.74
N LEU A 91 4.21 16.36 -11.78
CA LEU A 91 3.09 16.35 -10.85
C LEU A 91 2.11 17.49 -11.18
N LEU A 92 0.97 17.18 -11.79
CA LEU A 92 -0.10 18.15 -12.01
C LEU A 92 -1.10 18.09 -10.84
N ARG A 93 -0.99 19.03 -9.92
CA ARG A 93 -1.88 19.22 -8.77
C ARG A 93 -3.13 20.03 -9.16
N PRO A 94 -4.17 20.09 -8.31
CA PRO A 94 -5.34 20.95 -8.60
C PRO A 94 -4.98 22.41 -8.93
N ALA A 95 -3.95 22.96 -8.26
CA ALA A 95 -3.50 24.35 -8.45
C ALA A 95 -2.54 24.55 -9.63
N GLY A 96 -2.14 23.51 -10.35
CA GLY A 96 -1.18 23.57 -11.46
C GLY A 96 -0.02 22.59 -11.29
N TRP A 97 1.00 22.70 -12.16
CA TRP A 97 2.20 21.87 -12.07
C TRP A 97 3.00 22.19 -10.79
N ALA A 98 3.33 21.15 -10.05
CA ALA A 98 4.19 21.29 -8.88
C ALA A 98 5.61 21.72 -9.30
N PRO A 99 6.27 22.60 -8.51
CA PRO A 99 7.66 22.96 -8.78
C PRO A 99 8.57 21.74 -8.70
N ARG A 100 9.48 21.61 -9.65
CA ARG A 100 10.50 20.57 -9.65
C ARG A 100 11.52 20.85 -8.54
N ARG A 101 11.39 20.18 -7.44
CA ARG A 101 12.25 20.34 -6.25
C ARG A 101 12.30 19.06 -5.44
N SER A 102 13.51 18.63 -5.10
CA SER A 102 13.72 17.49 -4.20
C SER A 102 13.13 17.78 -2.82
N ASP A 103 12.46 16.77 -2.28
CA ASP A 103 12.05 16.71 -0.86
C ASP A 103 12.98 15.79 -0.04
N GLY A 104 14.01 15.25 -0.67
CA GLY A 104 14.98 14.33 -0.08
C GLY A 104 14.48 12.89 0.04
N LEU A 105 13.28 12.59 -0.49
CA LEU A 105 12.72 11.25 -0.46
C LEU A 105 13.01 10.52 -1.77
N ARG A 106 13.68 9.39 -1.65
CA ARG A 106 13.93 8.48 -2.77
C ARG A 106 13.05 7.25 -2.64
N LEU A 107 12.21 7.03 -3.65
CA LEU A 107 11.34 5.89 -3.77
C LEU A 107 11.89 4.90 -4.79
N LEU A 108 11.46 3.66 -4.68
CA LEU A 108 11.83 2.59 -5.60
C LEU A 108 10.58 2.19 -6.40
N PHE A 109 10.62 2.42 -7.70
CA PHE A 109 9.55 2.08 -8.63
C PHE A 109 9.89 0.82 -9.40
N ALA A 110 8.99 -0.15 -9.34
CA ALA A 110 9.07 -1.42 -10.04
C ALA A 110 7.68 -2.03 -10.11
N SER A 111 7.52 -3.07 -10.92
CA SER A 111 6.29 -3.86 -10.86
C SER A 111 6.14 -4.55 -9.51
N ARG A 112 4.89 -4.77 -9.11
CA ARG A 112 4.57 -5.56 -7.92
C ARG A 112 5.13 -6.99 -8.03
N ASN A 113 5.19 -7.51 -9.25
CA ASN A 113 5.74 -8.84 -9.54
C ASN A 113 7.25 -8.90 -9.24
N LEU A 114 8.02 -7.90 -9.67
CA LEU A 114 9.45 -7.84 -9.38
C LEU A 114 9.68 -7.72 -7.87
N LEU A 115 9.00 -6.81 -7.20
CA LEU A 115 9.12 -6.61 -5.77
C LEU A 115 8.85 -7.89 -4.97
N GLU A 116 7.73 -8.59 -5.28
CA GLU A 116 7.38 -9.84 -4.60
C GLU A 116 8.37 -10.96 -4.90
N SER A 117 8.86 -11.05 -6.14
CA SER A 117 9.82 -12.09 -6.53
C SER A 117 11.16 -11.95 -5.78
N VAL A 118 11.64 -10.71 -5.62
CA VAL A 118 12.89 -10.43 -4.87
C VAL A 118 12.73 -10.76 -3.40
N VAL A 119 11.64 -10.30 -2.77
CA VAL A 119 11.38 -10.62 -1.35
C VAL A 119 11.25 -12.14 -1.16
N ARG A 120 10.55 -12.83 -2.06
CA ARG A 120 10.39 -14.30 -2.00
C ARG A 120 11.72 -15.04 -2.13
N GLU A 121 12.56 -14.61 -3.06
CA GLU A 121 13.90 -15.22 -3.22
C GLU A 121 14.75 -15.04 -1.95
N LEU A 122 14.76 -13.84 -1.38
CA LEU A 122 15.50 -13.57 -0.15
C LEU A 122 14.90 -14.31 1.07
N CYS A 123 13.59 -14.46 1.11
CA CYS A 123 12.89 -15.24 2.14
C CYS A 123 13.22 -16.74 2.04
N ARG A 124 13.27 -17.30 0.82
CA ARG A 124 13.62 -18.72 0.58
C ARG A 124 15.07 -19.08 0.96
N LYS A 125 15.96 -18.11 1.07
CA LYS A 125 17.33 -18.31 1.56
C LYS A 125 17.42 -18.54 3.08
N GLN A 126 16.31 -18.32 3.80
CA GLN A 126 16.25 -18.54 5.27
C GLN A 126 16.00 -20.01 5.56
N THR A 127 16.89 -20.65 6.33
CA THR A 127 16.87 -22.09 6.59
C THR A 127 15.68 -22.59 7.41
N HIS A 128 15.08 -21.71 8.22
CA HIS A 128 13.93 -22.03 9.08
C HIS A 128 12.57 -21.76 8.43
N ILE A 129 12.55 -21.31 7.15
CA ILE A 129 11.32 -20.97 6.45
C ILE A 129 11.05 -21.97 5.33
N GLU A 130 9.90 -22.60 5.40
CA GLU A 130 9.40 -23.53 4.39
C GLU A 130 8.16 -22.96 3.70
N PHE A 131 7.99 -23.23 2.40
CA PHE A 131 6.83 -22.82 1.63
C PHE A 131 6.00 -24.03 1.23
N LEU A 132 4.73 -24.02 1.62
CA LEU A 132 3.74 -25.01 1.23
C LEU A 132 2.78 -24.37 0.20
N GLU A 133 3.10 -24.59 -1.06
CA GLU A 133 2.37 -24.04 -2.22
C GLU A 133 1.14 -24.91 -2.54
N ARG A 134 0.22 -24.36 -3.37
CA ARG A 134 -1.00 -25.04 -3.81
C ARG A 134 -1.85 -25.60 -2.67
N THR A 135 -1.75 -24.97 -1.50
CA THR A 135 -2.38 -25.47 -0.28
C THR A 135 -3.27 -24.38 0.33
N THR A 136 -4.53 -24.74 0.56
CA THR A 136 -5.52 -23.85 1.14
C THR A 136 -5.79 -24.23 2.58
N VAL A 137 -5.72 -23.25 3.48
CA VAL A 137 -6.23 -23.41 4.84
C VAL A 137 -7.75 -23.31 4.80
N THR A 138 -8.42 -24.36 5.27
CA THR A 138 -9.89 -24.46 5.24
C THR A 138 -10.53 -24.04 6.55
N ARG A 139 -9.88 -24.35 7.69
CA ARG A 139 -10.32 -23.98 9.04
C ARG A 139 -9.17 -24.03 10.04
N LEU A 140 -9.35 -23.43 11.19
CA LEU A 140 -8.45 -23.55 12.32
C LEU A 140 -8.69 -24.87 13.08
N ALA A 141 -7.64 -25.47 13.58
CA ALA A 141 -7.71 -26.54 14.57
C ALA A 141 -7.50 -25.94 15.96
N ALA A 142 -8.37 -26.26 16.91
CA ALA A 142 -8.30 -25.69 18.25
C ALA A 142 -8.66 -26.70 19.32
N VAL A 143 -8.16 -26.49 20.52
CA VAL A 143 -8.46 -27.29 21.72
C VAL A 143 -9.01 -26.39 22.82
N GLN A 144 -9.93 -26.91 23.59
CA GLN A 144 -10.49 -26.27 24.78
C GLN A 144 -9.77 -26.82 26.02
N ASN A 145 -8.94 -25.97 26.63
CA ASN A 145 -8.26 -26.34 27.87
C ASN A 145 -8.28 -25.11 28.81
N GLY A 146 -9.37 -24.95 29.54
CA GLY A 146 -9.68 -23.74 30.29
C GLY A 146 -10.12 -22.59 29.36
N HIS A 147 -9.35 -22.21 28.37
CA HIS A 147 -9.70 -21.29 27.29
C HIS A 147 -9.37 -21.89 25.94
N LEU A 148 -9.95 -21.33 24.89
CA LEU A 148 -9.78 -21.81 23.51
C LEU A 148 -8.38 -21.45 23.00
N ARG A 149 -7.66 -22.45 22.49
CA ARG A 149 -6.34 -22.27 21.88
C ARG A 149 -6.32 -22.88 20.49
N VAL A 150 -5.89 -22.11 19.52
CA VAL A 150 -5.58 -22.62 18.19
C VAL A 150 -4.24 -23.38 18.28
N THR A 151 -4.22 -24.60 17.78
CA THR A 151 -3.06 -25.50 17.81
C THR A 151 -2.61 -25.92 16.43
N GLY A 152 -3.30 -25.47 15.38
CA GLY A 152 -2.95 -25.82 14.00
C GLY A 152 -4.02 -25.37 12.99
N VAL A 153 -3.90 -25.92 11.80
CA VAL A 153 -4.80 -25.63 10.67
C VAL A 153 -5.19 -26.91 9.94
N HIS A 154 -6.41 -26.94 9.39
CA HIS A 154 -6.84 -27.97 8.45
C HIS A 154 -6.55 -27.49 7.02
N LEU A 155 -6.03 -28.40 6.20
CA LEU A 155 -5.53 -28.12 4.87
C LEU A 155 -6.33 -28.85 3.80
N SER A 156 -6.37 -28.24 2.63
CA SER A 156 -6.79 -28.87 1.36
C SER A 156 -5.70 -28.62 0.34
N SER A 157 -5.13 -29.68 -0.20
CA SER A 157 -4.07 -29.65 -1.21
C SER A 157 -4.35 -30.72 -2.27
N PRO A 158 -4.03 -30.46 -3.55
CA PRO A 158 -4.04 -31.50 -4.57
C PRO A 158 -2.87 -32.49 -4.42
N ASP A 159 -1.86 -32.16 -3.60
CA ASP A 159 -0.73 -33.04 -3.31
C ASP A 159 -1.07 -33.94 -2.11
N ALA A 160 -1.13 -35.26 -2.35
CA ALA A 160 -1.43 -36.25 -1.33
C ALA A 160 -0.35 -36.38 -0.23
N ALA A 161 0.86 -35.86 -0.47
CA ALA A 161 1.91 -35.82 0.55
C ALA A 161 1.67 -34.73 1.62
N VAL A 162 0.80 -33.76 1.33
CA VAL A 162 0.44 -32.73 2.30
C VAL A 162 -0.54 -33.31 3.33
N PRO A 163 -0.24 -33.23 4.64
CA PRO A 163 -1.12 -33.75 5.68
C PRO A 163 -2.44 -32.94 5.72
N ALA A 164 -3.54 -33.60 6.08
CA ALA A 164 -4.84 -32.95 6.22
C ALA A 164 -4.89 -31.91 7.37
N THR A 165 -4.00 -32.03 8.35
CA THR A 165 -3.86 -31.12 9.48
C THR A 165 -2.38 -30.86 9.76
N LEU A 166 -2.05 -29.62 10.09
CA LEU A 166 -0.70 -29.20 10.45
C LEU A 166 -0.74 -28.43 11.77
N ASP A 167 0.03 -28.92 12.76
CA ASP A 167 0.08 -28.32 14.09
C ASP A 167 1.10 -27.17 14.16
N ALA A 168 0.87 -26.19 15.02
CA ALA A 168 1.81 -25.12 15.32
C ALA A 168 1.46 -24.42 16.64
N ASP A 169 2.47 -23.75 17.24
CA ASP A 169 2.31 -22.96 18.46
C ASP A 169 1.65 -21.60 18.19
N LEU A 170 1.85 -21.06 16.98
CA LEU A 170 1.26 -19.78 16.53
C LEU A 170 0.81 -19.89 15.08
N ILE A 171 -0.42 -19.51 14.84
CA ILE A 171 -0.99 -19.35 13.50
C ILE A 171 -1.17 -17.85 13.21
N VAL A 172 -0.62 -17.39 12.07
CA VAL A 172 -0.69 -16.00 11.64
C VAL A 172 -1.48 -15.91 10.34
N ASP A 173 -2.60 -15.23 10.35
CA ASP A 173 -3.35 -14.92 9.14
C ASP A 173 -2.81 -13.66 8.47
N ALA A 174 -2.04 -13.85 7.40
CA ALA A 174 -1.55 -12.82 6.49
C ALA A 174 -2.17 -12.95 5.08
N SER A 175 -3.34 -13.57 4.98
CA SER A 175 -4.01 -13.88 3.70
C SER A 175 -4.63 -12.66 2.99
N GLY A 176 -4.57 -11.50 3.63
CA GLY A 176 -4.91 -10.21 3.04
C GLY A 176 -6.40 -9.87 3.09
N ARG A 177 -6.82 -8.98 2.19
CA ARG A 177 -8.16 -8.37 2.17
C ARG A 177 -9.30 -9.38 2.22
N ASN A 178 -9.14 -10.53 1.59
CA ASN A 178 -10.16 -11.59 1.49
C ASN A 178 -9.95 -12.69 2.54
N SER A 179 -9.30 -12.37 3.66
CA SER A 179 -9.10 -13.27 4.78
C SER A 179 -10.41 -13.92 5.23
N LYS A 180 -10.33 -15.22 5.48
CA LYS A 180 -11.41 -16.07 5.99
C LYS A 180 -11.37 -16.19 7.51
N SER A 181 -10.54 -15.41 8.20
CA SER A 181 -10.48 -15.47 9.66
C SER A 181 -11.84 -15.21 10.34
N PRO A 182 -12.73 -14.29 9.88
CA PRO A 182 -14.04 -14.15 10.50
C PRO A 182 -14.86 -15.45 10.47
N GLU A 183 -14.86 -16.16 9.33
CA GLU A 183 -15.58 -17.42 9.14
C GLU A 183 -14.93 -18.56 9.97
N TRP A 184 -13.59 -18.60 10.03
CA TRP A 184 -12.89 -19.59 10.87
C TRP A 184 -13.18 -19.38 12.36
N LEU A 185 -13.23 -18.14 12.83
CA LEU A 185 -13.57 -17.82 14.22
C LEU A 185 -15.02 -18.22 14.56
N GLN A 186 -15.94 -17.94 13.64
CA GLN A 186 -17.34 -18.41 13.79
C GLN A 186 -17.44 -19.92 13.82
N GLY A 187 -16.62 -20.63 13.02
CA GLY A 187 -16.52 -22.09 13.05
C GLY A 187 -16.03 -22.67 14.39
N LEU A 188 -15.34 -21.86 15.19
CA LEU A 188 -14.92 -22.18 16.56
C LEU A 188 -15.95 -21.74 17.63
N GLY A 189 -17.11 -21.21 17.23
CA GLY A 189 -18.15 -20.72 18.14
C GLY A 189 -17.89 -19.30 18.67
N LEU A 190 -16.90 -18.57 18.11
CA LEU A 190 -16.55 -17.21 18.50
C LEU A 190 -17.30 -16.17 17.64
N THR A 191 -17.48 -14.97 18.15
CA THR A 191 -17.99 -13.86 17.35
C THR A 191 -16.89 -13.28 16.46
N ALA A 192 -17.21 -12.84 15.24
CA ALA A 192 -16.25 -12.13 14.40
C ALA A 192 -15.97 -10.73 14.97
N PRO A 193 -14.74 -10.19 14.79
CA PRO A 193 -14.42 -8.81 15.15
C PRO A 193 -15.32 -7.82 14.39
N LYS A 194 -15.75 -6.75 15.08
CA LYS A 194 -16.51 -5.66 14.44
C LYS A 194 -15.67 -4.98 13.37
N GLU A 195 -16.32 -4.53 12.31
CA GLU A 195 -15.65 -3.82 11.21
C GLU A 195 -16.06 -2.35 11.13
N SER A 196 -15.11 -1.50 10.77
CA SER A 196 -15.35 -0.17 10.23
C SER A 196 -15.04 -0.17 8.75
N VAL A 197 -15.97 0.35 7.93
CA VAL A 197 -15.80 0.45 6.48
C VAL A 197 -15.98 1.91 6.07
N VAL A 198 -15.08 2.42 5.22
CA VAL A 198 -15.20 3.71 4.54
C VAL A 198 -14.99 3.48 3.06
N ASN A 199 -16.00 3.82 2.24
CA ASN A 199 -16.00 3.56 0.81
C ASN A 199 -16.22 4.87 0.05
N SER A 200 -15.19 5.35 -0.62
CA SER A 200 -15.24 6.53 -1.50
C SER A 200 -15.64 6.20 -2.94
N TYR A 201 -16.00 4.96 -3.21
CA TYR A 201 -16.34 4.49 -4.55
C TYR A 201 -15.27 4.84 -5.58
N THR A 202 -14.03 4.60 -5.20
CA THR A 202 -12.86 4.71 -6.08
C THR A 202 -12.74 3.45 -6.94
N GLY A 203 -12.26 3.59 -8.16
CA GLY A 203 -11.92 2.46 -9.02
C GLY A 203 -10.76 2.79 -9.93
N TYR A 204 -10.10 1.76 -10.41
CA TYR A 204 -8.96 1.83 -11.32
C TYR A 204 -9.23 1.14 -12.64
N SER A 205 -8.57 1.65 -13.68
CA SER A 205 -8.28 0.92 -14.90
C SER A 205 -6.80 1.09 -15.21
N SER A 206 -6.09 -0.01 -15.44
CA SER A 206 -4.65 0.01 -15.70
C SER A 206 -4.31 -0.76 -16.96
N ARG A 207 -3.29 -0.28 -17.68
CA ARG A 207 -2.74 -0.94 -18.87
C ARG A 207 -1.22 -0.84 -18.84
N TRP A 208 -0.55 -1.88 -19.28
CA TRP A 208 0.90 -1.94 -19.39
C TRP A 208 1.34 -1.51 -20.79
N PHE A 209 2.47 -0.80 -20.84
CA PHE A 209 3.05 -0.33 -22.09
C PHE A 209 4.57 -0.55 -22.11
N ALA A 210 5.11 -0.86 -23.29
CA ALA A 210 6.53 -0.70 -23.58
C ALA A 210 6.79 0.76 -23.88
N LEU A 211 7.76 1.35 -23.20
CA LEU A 211 8.17 2.73 -23.46
C LEU A 211 9.04 2.77 -24.73
N PRO A 212 8.93 3.81 -25.57
CA PRO A 212 9.87 4.03 -26.65
C PRO A 212 11.28 4.30 -26.07
N ASP A 213 12.31 4.06 -26.88
CA ASP A 213 13.66 4.46 -26.50
C ASP A 213 13.72 5.95 -26.14
N VAL A 214 14.47 6.28 -25.08
CA VAL A 214 14.59 7.67 -24.59
C VAL A 214 15.11 8.62 -25.67
N SER A 215 15.89 8.15 -26.64
CA SER A 215 16.34 8.96 -27.78
C SER A 215 15.21 9.46 -28.67
N ARG A 216 14.03 8.83 -28.63
CA ARG A 216 12.82 9.22 -29.36
C ARG A 216 11.93 10.19 -28.58
N TRP A 217 12.27 10.48 -27.30
CA TRP A 217 11.51 11.40 -26.49
C TRP A 217 11.81 12.85 -26.90
N PRO A 218 10.82 13.73 -26.84
CA PRO A 218 11.05 15.16 -26.92
C PRO A 218 12.08 15.60 -25.84
N ARG A 219 12.98 16.50 -26.19
CA ARG A 219 14.07 16.94 -25.29
C ARG A 219 13.54 17.58 -24.00
N GLU A 220 12.36 18.13 -24.03
CA GLU A 220 11.67 18.74 -22.89
C GLU A 220 11.09 17.73 -21.90
N TRP A 221 11.05 16.45 -22.21
CA TRP A 221 10.55 15.40 -21.33
C TRP A 221 11.65 14.93 -20.37
N TRP A 222 11.72 15.57 -19.23
CA TRP A 222 12.72 15.34 -18.20
C TRP A 222 12.29 14.33 -17.12
N TRP A 223 11.00 14.00 -17.07
CA TRP A 223 10.38 13.20 -16.03
C TRP A 223 10.54 11.70 -16.29
N LYS A 224 10.60 10.91 -15.21
CA LYS A 224 10.56 9.45 -15.25
C LYS A 224 9.14 8.92 -15.06
N GLY A 225 8.27 9.70 -14.41
CA GLY A 225 6.87 9.36 -14.19
C GLY A 225 5.96 10.59 -14.22
N ILE A 226 4.67 10.33 -14.35
CA ILE A 226 3.63 11.36 -14.47
C ILE A 226 2.56 11.08 -13.42
N TRP A 227 2.07 12.16 -12.80
CA TRP A 227 0.89 12.11 -11.94
C TRP A 227 0.00 13.32 -12.22
N ILE A 228 -1.15 13.09 -12.81
CA ILE A 228 -2.18 14.09 -13.04
C ILE A 228 -3.27 13.86 -12.00
N ASP A 229 -3.38 14.76 -11.03
CA ASP A 229 -4.37 14.69 -9.96
C ASP A 229 -5.77 15.05 -10.44
N ILE A 230 -6.76 14.53 -9.71
CA ILE A 230 -8.14 15.04 -9.83
C ILE A 230 -8.20 16.52 -9.44
N ALA A 231 -9.14 17.24 -10.02
CA ALA A 231 -9.46 18.64 -9.64
C ALA A 231 -10.99 18.83 -9.61
N PRO A 232 -11.64 18.39 -8.53
CA PRO A 232 -13.08 18.53 -8.38
C PRO A 232 -13.54 19.98 -8.42
N PRO A 233 -14.76 20.26 -8.93
CA PRO A 233 -15.77 19.29 -9.39
C PRO A 233 -15.57 18.79 -10.83
N ASP A 234 -14.77 19.48 -11.66
CA ASP A 234 -14.75 19.31 -13.11
C ASP A 234 -13.95 18.08 -13.57
N HIS A 235 -12.90 17.72 -12.83
CA HIS A 235 -12.01 16.63 -13.19
C HIS A 235 -11.94 15.57 -12.08
N MET A 236 -12.74 14.53 -12.20
CA MET A 236 -12.86 13.45 -11.20
C MET A 236 -12.01 12.22 -11.53
N THR A 237 -11.25 12.26 -12.63
CA THR A 237 -10.34 11.19 -13.04
C THR A 237 -8.90 11.65 -12.94
N ALA A 238 -8.08 10.90 -12.22
CA ALA A 238 -6.63 11.06 -12.19
C ALA A 238 -5.98 10.12 -13.22
N GLY A 239 -4.79 10.48 -13.68
CA GLY A 239 -3.95 9.64 -14.51
C GLY A 239 -2.54 9.55 -13.94
N VAL A 240 -2.00 8.34 -13.82
CA VAL A 240 -0.62 8.14 -13.38
C VAL A 240 0.12 7.21 -14.32
N LEU A 241 1.41 7.49 -14.52
CA LEU A 241 2.36 6.62 -15.19
C LEU A 241 3.51 6.35 -14.25
N PHE A 242 3.75 5.06 -13.93
CA PHE A 242 4.90 4.63 -13.16
C PHE A 242 5.83 3.79 -14.02
N PRO A 243 7.13 4.13 -14.08
CA PRO A 243 8.12 3.30 -14.76
C PRO A 243 8.29 1.98 -13.98
N VAL A 244 8.49 0.92 -14.71
CA VAL A 244 8.83 -0.40 -14.16
C VAL A 244 10.00 -0.99 -14.95
N GLU A 245 10.54 -2.09 -14.48
CA GLU A 245 11.67 -2.78 -15.12
C GLU A 245 11.44 -3.11 -16.61
N ASN A 246 12.54 -3.33 -17.36
CA ASN A 246 12.56 -3.72 -18.78
C ASN A 246 11.96 -2.66 -19.72
N ASN A 247 12.21 -1.38 -19.45
CA ASN A 247 11.72 -0.26 -20.28
C ASN A 247 10.20 -0.27 -20.47
N ARG A 248 9.46 -0.64 -19.42
CA ARG A 248 8.00 -0.68 -19.40
C ARG A 248 7.44 0.34 -18.42
N CYS A 249 6.18 0.62 -18.57
CA CYS A 249 5.41 1.39 -17.58
C CYS A 249 4.02 0.80 -17.37
N ILE A 250 3.44 1.16 -16.24
CA ILE A 250 2.03 0.93 -15.97
C ILE A 250 1.34 2.29 -15.95
N VAL A 251 0.30 2.43 -16.77
CA VAL A 251 -0.58 3.59 -16.74
C VAL A 251 -1.87 3.20 -16.04
N THR A 252 -2.25 3.98 -15.04
CA THR A 252 -3.49 3.78 -14.29
C THR A 252 -4.34 5.05 -14.34
N LEU A 253 -5.58 4.90 -14.75
CA LEU A 253 -6.63 5.89 -14.56
C LEU A 253 -7.34 5.56 -13.24
N ALA A 254 -7.54 6.55 -12.40
CA ALA A 254 -8.26 6.42 -11.13
C ALA A 254 -9.45 7.36 -11.10
N GLY A 255 -10.64 6.83 -10.91
CA GLY A 255 -11.86 7.60 -10.75
C GLY A 255 -12.41 7.49 -9.34
N VAL A 256 -13.07 8.53 -8.89
CA VAL A 256 -13.65 8.63 -7.55
C VAL A 256 -15.14 8.96 -7.63
N ASN A 257 -15.84 8.86 -6.51
CA ASN A 257 -17.23 9.31 -6.44
C ASN A 257 -18.17 8.59 -7.43
N LYS A 258 -17.95 7.29 -7.65
CA LYS A 258 -18.67 6.41 -8.59
C LYS A 258 -18.37 6.66 -10.08
N GLN A 259 -17.45 7.57 -10.41
CA GLN A 259 -17.00 7.79 -11.78
C GLN A 259 -15.84 6.85 -12.11
N TYR A 260 -16.16 5.60 -12.45
CA TYR A 260 -15.17 4.57 -12.71
C TYR A 260 -14.56 4.73 -14.11
N PRO A 261 -13.21 4.60 -14.22
CA PRO A 261 -12.57 4.55 -15.53
C PRO A 261 -13.03 3.34 -16.37
N PRO A 262 -13.00 3.46 -17.71
CA PRO A 262 -13.44 2.38 -18.59
C PRO A 262 -12.51 1.17 -18.54
N SER A 263 -13.06 -0.01 -18.90
CA SER A 263 -12.30 -1.26 -19.13
C SER A 263 -12.05 -1.55 -20.61
N ASP A 264 -12.69 -0.80 -21.49
CA ASP A 264 -12.47 -0.88 -22.92
C ASP A 264 -11.19 -0.11 -23.31
N GLU A 265 -10.43 -0.61 -24.29
CA GLU A 265 -9.11 -0.10 -24.65
C GLU A 265 -9.18 1.26 -25.35
N ASP A 266 -10.15 1.44 -26.27
CA ASP A 266 -10.33 2.70 -26.98
C ASP A 266 -10.85 3.80 -26.04
N ALA A 267 -11.82 3.45 -25.20
CA ALA A 267 -12.35 4.35 -24.20
C ALA A 267 -11.26 4.71 -23.15
N PHE A 268 -10.36 3.80 -22.79
CA PHE A 268 -9.21 4.07 -21.93
C PHE A 268 -8.30 5.15 -22.55
N MET A 269 -7.98 5.01 -23.83
CA MET A 269 -7.16 6.00 -24.56
C MET A 269 -7.87 7.34 -24.71
N GLN A 270 -9.19 7.35 -24.96
CA GLN A 270 -10.00 8.58 -25.02
C GLN A 270 -9.98 9.34 -23.67
N VAL A 271 -10.20 8.63 -22.56
CA VAL A 271 -10.16 9.23 -21.21
C VAL A 271 -8.76 9.75 -20.88
N THR A 272 -7.71 9.05 -21.31
CA THR A 272 -6.33 9.52 -21.15
C THR A 272 -6.11 10.85 -21.87
N GLY A 273 -6.67 11.01 -23.07
CA GLY A 273 -6.62 12.27 -23.84
C GLY A 273 -7.48 13.40 -23.26
N ALA A 274 -8.49 13.07 -22.47
CA ALA A 274 -9.39 14.02 -21.81
C ALA A 274 -8.92 14.47 -20.42
N LEU A 275 -7.77 13.98 -19.94
CA LEU A 275 -7.18 14.44 -18.68
C LEU A 275 -6.79 15.92 -18.75
N ARG A 276 -6.57 16.55 -17.60
CA ARG A 276 -6.20 17.98 -17.48
C ARG A 276 -4.92 18.37 -18.23
N SER A 277 -4.11 17.40 -18.63
CA SER A 277 -2.92 17.57 -19.47
C SER A 277 -2.85 16.46 -20.51
N PRO A 278 -2.47 16.76 -21.75
CA PRO A 278 -2.32 15.77 -22.82
C PRO A 278 -1.03 14.96 -22.70
N VAL A 279 -0.10 15.30 -21.79
CA VAL A 279 1.25 14.72 -21.69
C VAL A 279 1.22 13.21 -21.65
N LEU A 280 0.28 12.63 -20.93
CA LEU A 280 0.15 11.18 -20.81
C LEU A 280 -0.31 10.56 -22.16
N ALA A 281 -1.30 11.15 -22.81
CA ALA A 281 -1.77 10.71 -24.10
C ALA A 281 -0.70 10.87 -25.20
N GLU A 282 0.09 11.93 -25.16
CA GLU A 282 1.20 12.14 -26.10
C GLU A 282 2.26 11.08 -25.98
N LEU A 283 2.66 10.71 -24.74
CA LEU A 283 3.57 9.59 -24.55
C LEU A 283 2.99 8.27 -25.07
N LEU A 284 1.71 8.00 -24.76
CA LEU A 284 1.10 6.72 -25.13
C LEU A 284 0.90 6.55 -26.63
N ARG A 285 0.90 7.61 -27.42
CA ARG A 285 0.96 7.50 -28.90
C ARG A 285 2.30 6.95 -29.40
N LEU A 286 3.36 7.08 -28.61
CA LEU A 286 4.70 6.58 -28.94
C LEU A 286 4.97 5.21 -28.28
N ALA A 287 4.17 4.81 -27.32
CA ALA A 287 4.33 3.59 -26.55
C ALA A 287 3.52 2.43 -27.14
N GLU A 288 3.99 1.21 -26.97
CA GLU A 288 3.31 0.00 -27.43
C GLU A 288 2.51 -0.64 -26.28
N PRO A 289 1.20 -0.92 -26.44
CA PRO A 289 0.42 -1.60 -25.41
C PRO A 289 0.85 -3.06 -25.28
N LEU A 290 1.07 -3.51 -24.04
CA LEU A 290 1.53 -4.86 -23.70
C LEU A 290 0.45 -5.71 -23.02
N SER A 291 -0.71 -5.14 -22.72
CA SER A 291 -1.78 -5.85 -22.03
C SER A 291 -3.16 -5.32 -22.42
N PRO A 292 -4.24 -6.06 -22.15
CA PRO A 292 -5.58 -5.50 -22.10
C PRO A 292 -5.69 -4.49 -20.93
N VAL A 293 -6.83 -3.81 -20.84
CA VAL A 293 -7.14 -2.93 -19.71
C VAL A 293 -7.67 -3.75 -18.55
N TYR A 294 -7.03 -3.67 -17.39
CA TYR A 294 -7.44 -4.32 -16.16
C TYR A 294 -8.19 -3.33 -15.25
N SER A 295 -9.38 -3.68 -14.80
CA SER A 295 -10.20 -2.84 -13.91
C SER A 295 -10.31 -3.44 -12.51
N TYR A 296 -10.34 -2.56 -11.50
CA TYR A 296 -10.52 -2.94 -10.11
C TYR A 296 -11.38 -1.91 -9.35
N ARG A 297 -12.39 -2.37 -8.61
CA ARG A 297 -13.39 -1.51 -7.94
C ARG A 297 -13.58 -1.81 -6.44
N ALA A 298 -13.02 -2.91 -5.92
CA ALA A 298 -13.18 -3.31 -4.51
C ALA A 298 -12.18 -2.59 -3.60
N MET A 299 -12.30 -1.26 -3.46
CA MET A 299 -11.26 -0.39 -2.91
C MET A 299 -11.61 0.26 -1.56
N ALA A 300 -12.70 -0.13 -0.91
CA ALA A 300 -13.09 0.42 0.39
C ALA A 300 -11.99 0.20 1.44
N ASN A 301 -11.77 1.21 2.29
CA ASN A 301 -11.01 1.00 3.52
C ASN A 301 -11.83 0.13 4.46
N ARG A 302 -11.19 -0.87 5.10
CA ARG A 302 -11.84 -1.75 6.07
C ARG A 302 -10.91 -2.01 7.24
N PHE A 303 -11.41 -1.81 8.46
CA PHE A 303 -10.68 -2.10 9.68
C PHE A 303 -11.49 -3.09 10.53
N ARG A 304 -10.95 -4.27 10.77
CA ARG A 304 -11.45 -5.30 11.69
C ARG A 304 -10.85 -5.04 13.05
N HIS A 305 -11.71 -4.71 14.03
CA HIS A 305 -11.30 -4.25 15.35
C HIS A 305 -10.96 -5.40 16.31
N TYR A 306 -9.93 -6.16 16.00
CA TYR A 306 -9.39 -7.21 16.88
C TYR A 306 -8.91 -6.65 18.23
N GLU A 307 -8.44 -5.39 18.29
CA GLU A 307 -8.01 -4.72 19.51
C GLU A 307 -9.16 -4.46 20.50
N ARG A 308 -10.40 -4.57 20.04
CA ARG A 308 -11.65 -4.42 20.83
C ARG A 308 -12.47 -5.70 20.86
N TRP A 309 -11.85 -6.78 20.40
CA TRP A 309 -12.52 -8.08 20.37
C TRP A 309 -12.54 -8.65 21.79
N ASN A 310 -13.72 -8.96 22.30
CA ASN A 310 -13.92 -9.38 23.68
C ASN A 310 -13.70 -10.88 23.90
N GLU A 311 -13.52 -11.64 22.83
CA GLU A 311 -13.27 -13.07 22.91
C GLU A 311 -11.79 -13.32 23.26
N ARG A 312 -11.52 -14.42 23.92
CA ARG A 312 -10.17 -14.89 24.21
C ARG A 312 -9.83 -16.09 23.33
N LEU A 313 -8.81 -15.93 22.52
CA LEU A 313 -8.31 -16.98 21.66
C LEU A 313 -6.79 -16.93 21.68
N ASP A 314 -6.17 -18.02 22.13
CA ASP A 314 -4.72 -18.15 22.15
C ASP A 314 -4.20 -18.79 20.85
N GLY A 315 -2.91 -18.61 20.54
CA GLY A 315 -2.25 -19.27 19.40
C GLY A 315 -2.66 -18.76 18.02
N PHE A 316 -3.43 -17.66 17.92
CA PHE A 316 -3.86 -17.08 16.65
C PHE A 316 -3.72 -15.55 16.63
N VAL A 317 -3.17 -15.04 15.52
CA VAL A 317 -3.17 -13.60 15.20
C VAL A 317 -3.48 -13.38 13.73
N ALA A 318 -4.00 -12.20 13.40
CA ALA A 318 -4.21 -11.74 12.02
C ALA A 318 -3.47 -10.41 11.82
N LEU A 319 -2.91 -10.15 10.61
CA LEU A 319 -2.14 -8.95 10.34
C LEU A 319 -2.28 -8.42 8.91
N GLY A 320 -1.75 -7.21 8.70
CA GLY A 320 -1.80 -6.54 7.41
C GLY A 320 -3.24 -6.31 6.93
N ASP A 321 -3.52 -6.57 5.66
CA ASP A 321 -4.84 -6.37 5.06
C ASP A 321 -5.91 -7.35 5.61
N SER A 322 -5.51 -8.42 6.32
CA SER A 322 -6.45 -9.30 7.03
C SER A 322 -7.13 -8.57 8.19
N THR A 323 -6.50 -7.54 8.74
CA THR A 323 -7.04 -6.69 9.82
C THR A 323 -7.41 -5.30 9.35
N CYS A 324 -6.50 -4.61 8.63
CA CYS A 324 -6.72 -3.24 8.17
C CYS A 324 -6.31 -3.10 6.71
N ALA A 325 -7.29 -3.13 5.81
CA ALA A 325 -7.11 -2.95 4.39
C ALA A 325 -7.47 -1.52 3.98
N PHE A 326 -6.56 -0.86 3.28
CA PHE A 326 -6.73 0.52 2.83
C PHE A 326 -7.21 0.61 1.39
N ASN A 327 -7.79 1.75 1.03
CA ASN A 327 -7.94 2.12 -0.36
C ASN A 327 -6.54 2.17 -1.02
N PRO A 328 -6.27 1.36 -2.05
CA PRO A 328 -4.94 1.22 -2.65
C PRO A 328 -4.33 2.50 -3.21
N VAL A 329 -5.15 3.53 -3.50
CA VAL A 329 -4.71 4.88 -3.93
C VAL A 329 -3.62 5.46 -3.02
N TYR A 330 -3.64 5.13 -1.74
CA TYR A 330 -2.69 5.69 -0.77
C TYR A 330 -1.37 4.92 -0.65
N GLY A 331 -1.23 3.76 -1.31
CA GLY A 331 0.02 2.98 -1.35
C GLY A 331 0.46 2.37 -0.02
N GLN A 332 -0.38 2.35 1.01
CA GLN A 332 0.01 2.04 2.39
C GLN A 332 0.10 0.54 2.70
N GLY A 333 -0.62 -0.33 1.95
CA GLY A 333 -0.84 -1.73 2.32
C GLY A 333 0.45 -2.56 2.53
N MET A 334 1.43 -2.45 1.62
CA MET A 334 2.69 -3.20 1.75
C MET A 334 3.49 -2.76 2.97
N THR A 335 3.58 -1.45 3.19
CA THR A 335 4.29 -0.87 4.33
C THR A 335 3.64 -1.26 5.66
N THR A 336 2.32 -1.12 5.78
CA THR A 336 1.59 -1.51 6.99
C THR A 336 1.66 -3.01 7.25
N GLY A 337 1.66 -3.84 6.20
CA GLY A 337 1.87 -5.29 6.32
C GLY A 337 3.26 -5.61 6.87
N THR A 338 4.31 -4.97 6.36
CA THR A 338 5.69 -5.11 6.87
C THR A 338 5.80 -4.65 8.32
N LEU A 339 5.24 -3.47 8.65
CA LEU A 339 5.26 -2.95 10.03
C LEU A 339 4.46 -3.83 10.99
N SER A 340 3.35 -4.44 10.55
CA SER A 340 2.61 -5.41 11.36
C SER A 340 3.45 -6.63 11.71
N ALA A 341 4.26 -7.13 10.76
CA ALA A 341 5.20 -8.22 11.01
C ALA A 341 6.24 -7.84 12.07
N LEU A 342 6.80 -6.63 12.00
CA LEU A 342 7.76 -6.14 12.99
C LEU A 342 7.13 -5.99 14.38
N VAL A 343 5.91 -5.45 14.46
CA VAL A 343 5.16 -5.35 15.72
C VAL A 343 4.93 -6.74 16.33
N LEU A 344 4.65 -7.75 15.49
CA LEU A 344 4.53 -9.14 15.98
C LEU A 344 5.86 -9.65 16.55
N GLY A 345 6.96 -9.40 15.84
CA GLY A 345 8.30 -9.77 16.32
C GLY A 345 8.65 -9.14 17.67
N ASP A 346 8.36 -7.84 17.84
CA ASP A 346 8.58 -7.14 19.11
C ASP A 346 7.73 -7.75 20.24
N CYS A 347 6.48 -8.13 19.96
CA CYS A 347 5.62 -8.79 20.93
C CYS A 347 6.14 -10.19 21.28
N VAL A 348 6.55 -10.98 20.28
CA VAL A 348 7.11 -12.34 20.50
C VAL A 348 8.43 -12.26 21.28
N LYS A 349 9.32 -11.34 20.91
CA LYS A 349 10.58 -11.10 21.61
C LYS A 349 10.38 -10.79 23.08
N LYS A 350 9.37 -9.98 23.40
CA LYS A 350 9.11 -9.51 24.75
C LYS A 350 8.37 -10.52 25.61
N HIS A 351 7.46 -11.30 25.04
CA HIS A 351 6.50 -12.09 25.78
C HIS A 351 6.58 -13.60 25.50
N GLY A 352 7.30 -14.00 24.45
CA GLY A 352 7.37 -15.39 23.99
C GLY A 352 6.16 -15.81 23.14
N ILE A 353 6.39 -16.75 22.23
CA ILE A 353 5.36 -17.23 21.29
C ILE A 353 4.23 -18.02 21.97
N ALA A 354 4.54 -18.71 23.05
CA ALA A 354 3.59 -19.54 23.79
C ALA A 354 2.72 -18.76 24.79
N ASN A 355 2.94 -17.44 24.93
CA ASN A 355 2.19 -16.62 25.88
C ASN A 355 0.73 -16.49 25.42
N SER A 356 -0.19 -16.86 26.30
CA SER A 356 -1.64 -16.83 26.03
C SER A 356 -2.20 -15.41 25.83
N GLU A 357 -1.52 -14.37 26.30
CA GLU A 357 -1.93 -12.97 26.10
C GLU A 357 -1.29 -12.33 24.85
N LEU A 358 -0.38 -13.04 24.17
CA LEU A 358 0.30 -12.54 22.97
C LEU A 358 -0.68 -11.99 21.93
N PRO A 359 -1.80 -12.68 21.57
CA PRO A 359 -2.73 -12.15 20.57
C PRO A 359 -3.32 -10.79 20.94
N GLN A 360 -3.78 -10.62 22.19
CA GLN A 360 -4.37 -9.36 22.64
C GLN A 360 -3.35 -8.22 22.68
N MET A 361 -2.13 -8.48 23.16
CA MET A 361 -1.05 -7.51 23.18
C MET A 361 -0.68 -7.07 21.78
N PHE A 362 -0.53 -8.04 20.87
CA PHE A 362 -0.23 -7.79 19.47
C PHE A 362 -1.35 -6.97 18.79
N PHE A 363 -2.61 -7.37 18.90
CA PHE A 363 -3.70 -6.65 18.28
C PHE A 363 -3.79 -5.19 18.73
N ARG A 364 -3.57 -4.91 20.02
CA ARG A 364 -3.52 -3.52 20.53
C ARG A 364 -2.33 -2.74 19.98
N ALA A 365 -1.17 -3.35 19.89
CA ALA A 365 0.03 -2.71 19.35
C ALA A 365 -0.11 -2.45 17.84
N GLN A 366 -0.61 -3.44 17.09
CA GLN A 366 -0.87 -3.31 15.65
C GLN A 366 -1.90 -2.21 15.35
N ALA A 367 -3.02 -2.16 16.10
CA ALA A 367 -4.04 -1.16 15.91
C ALA A 367 -3.52 0.26 16.14
N ARG A 368 -2.62 0.47 17.11
CA ARG A 368 -1.97 1.78 17.31
C ARG A 368 -1.12 2.17 16.12
N MET A 369 -0.34 1.25 15.57
CA MET A 369 0.48 1.49 14.37
C MET A 369 -0.40 1.79 13.14
N GLN A 370 -1.54 1.12 12.99
CA GLN A 370 -2.47 1.29 11.87
C GLN A 370 -3.35 2.55 11.98
N GLN A 371 -3.39 3.22 13.12
CA GLN A 371 -4.28 4.37 13.36
C GLN A 371 -3.97 5.55 12.43
N ASP A 372 -2.71 5.95 12.33
CA ASP A 372 -2.30 7.09 11.49
C ASP A 372 -2.61 6.85 10.00
N PRO A 373 -2.20 5.71 9.40
CA PRO A 373 -2.60 5.36 8.03
C PRO A 373 -4.12 5.34 7.83
N TRP A 374 -4.86 4.80 8.80
CA TRP A 374 -6.33 4.77 8.74
C TRP A 374 -6.94 6.17 8.71
N MET A 375 -6.47 7.06 9.59
CA MET A 375 -6.97 8.43 9.64
C MET A 375 -6.63 9.21 8.37
N LEU A 376 -5.43 9.04 7.81
CA LEU A 376 -5.02 9.68 6.55
C LEU A 376 -5.88 9.20 5.38
N ALA A 377 -6.02 7.89 5.20
CA ALA A 377 -6.78 7.31 4.10
C ALA A 377 -8.27 7.69 4.16
N THR A 378 -8.91 7.47 5.32
CA THR A 378 -10.34 7.77 5.47
C THR A 378 -10.63 9.26 5.46
N GLY A 379 -9.77 10.10 6.04
CA GLY A 379 -9.88 11.56 5.96
C GLY A 379 -9.78 12.08 4.52
N ALA A 380 -8.90 11.49 3.72
CA ALA A 380 -8.80 11.82 2.30
C ALA A 380 -10.04 11.37 1.51
N ASP A 381 -10.59 10.19 1.78
CA ASP A 381 -11.79 9.67 1.14
C ASP A 381 -13.03 10.51 1.45
N PHE A 382 -13.17 11.02 2.69
CA PHE A 382 -14.30 11.89 3.07
C PHE A 382 -14.32 13.28 2.40
N ARG A 383 -13.36 13.58 1.56
CA ARG A 383 -13.42 14.76 0.67
C ARG A 383 -14.44 14.59 -0.47
N PHE A 384 -14.81 13.34 -0.77
CA PHE A 384 -15.75 13.02 -1.84
C PHE A 384 -17.17 12.85 -1.28
N PRO A 385 -18.18 13.56 -1.88
CA PRO A 385 -19.54 13.57 -1.35
C PRO A 385 -20.23 12.22 -1.27
N ALA A 386 -19.93 11.28 -2.19
CA ALA A 386 -20.51 9.94 -2.20
C ALA A 386 -19.88 8.98 -1.18
N THR A 387 -18.88 9.43 -0.41
CA THR A 387 -18.19 8.54 0.54
C THR A 387 -19.15 8.09 1.64
N GLU A 388 -19.27 6.78 1.79
CA GLU A 388 -20.03 6.12 2.82
C GLU A 388 -19.12 5.66 3.96
N GLY A 389 -19.67 5.64 5.18
CA GLY A 389 -18.98 5.22 6.39
C GLY A 389 -19.10 6.23 7.52
N ARG A 390 -18.42 5.94 8.63
CA ARG A 390 -18.42 6.81 9.81
C ARG A 390 -17.24 7.78 9.77
N ARG A 391 -17.56 9.08 9.65
CA ARG A 391 -16.55 10.15 9.73
C ARG A 391 -15.96 10.25 11.14
N LEU A 392 -14.66 10.51 11.22
CA LEU A 392 -13.98 10.68 12.50
C LEU A 392 -14.52 11.91 13.26
N LYS A 393 -14.60 11.79 14.59
CA LYS A 393 -14.95 12.94 15.43
C LYS A 393 -13.90 14.05 15.29
N GLY A 394 -14.35 15.29 15.19
CA GLY A 394 -13.46 16.46 15.01
C GLY A 394 -12.98 16.72 13.58
N ALA A 395 -13.36 15.90 12.61
CA ALA A 395 -13.00 16.08 11.20
C ALA A 395 -13.35 17.48 10.68
N GLY A 396 -14.47 18.08 11.09
CA GLY A 396 -14.85 19.45 10.71
C GLY A 396 -13.81 20.52 11.01
N ILE A 397 -13.00 20.33 12.05
CA ILE A 397 -11.89 21.25 12.41
C ILE A 397 -10.61 20.87 11.67
N VAL A 398 -10.32 19.57 11.57
CA VAL A 398 -9.07 19.06 11.01
C VAL A 398 -9.03 19.19 9.48
N ASP A 399 -10.14 18.93 8.79
CA ASP A 399 -10.18 18.89 7.33
C ASP A 399 -9.85 20.24 6.67
N PRO A 400 -10.32 21.43 7.13
CA PRO A 400 -9.90 22.71 6.60
C PRO A 400 -8.40 22.96 6.75
N TYR A 401 -7.83 22.61 7.90
CA TYR A 401 -6.40 22.70 8.15
C TYR A 401 -5.60 21.80 7.20
N MET A 402 -5.96 20.53 7.08
CA MET A 402 -5.29 19.58 6.19
C MET A 402 -5.37 20.04 4.72
N ARG A 403 -6.51 20.55 4.27
CA ARG A 403 -6.64 21.13 2.92
C ARG A 403 -5.68 22.30 2.72
N ALA A 404 -5.62 23.22 3.66
CA ALA A 404 -4.70 24.35 3.59
C ALA A 404 -3.25 23.89 3.55
N LEU A 405 -2.87 22.95 4.43
CA LEU A 405 -1.53 22.37 4.50
C LEU A 405 -1.12 21.73 3.16
N PHE A 406 -1.94 20.85 2.59
CA PHE A 406 -1.63 20.21 1.30
C PHE A 406 -1.57 21.21 0.14
N THR A 407 -2.42 22.24 0.13
CA THR A 407 -2.40 23.29 -0.90
C THR A 407 -1.12 24.13 -0.85
N ILE A 408 -0.59 24.36 0.35
CA ILE A 408 0.58 25.23 0.56
C ILE A 408 1.90 24.42 0.46
N SER A 409 1.85 23.12 0.74
CA SER A 409 3.05 22.29 0.85
C SER A 409 3.93 22.31 -0.40
N ASP A 410 3.36 22.35 -1.59
CA ASP A 410 4.15 22.37 -2.83
C ASP A 410 5.00 23.66 -2.98
N SER A 411 4.60 24.77 -2.35
CA SER A 411 5.31 26.05 -2.41
C SER A 411 6.28 26.29 -1.22
N ASP A 412 6.16 25.53 -0.12
CA ASP A 412 7.02 25.65 1.07
C ASP A 412 7.85 24.37 1.26
N PRO A 413 9.21 24.44 1.13
CA PRO A 413 10.07 23.26 1.24
C PRO A 413 9.97 22.51 2.57
N VAL A 414 9.74 23.23 3.68
CA VAL A 414 9.62 22.62 5.01
C VAL A 414 8.31 21.84 5.12
N LEU A 415 7.21 22.44 4.64
CA LEU A 415 5.91 21.76 4.60
C LEU A 415 5.93 20.58 3.64
N LYS A 416 6.51 20.74 2.44
CA LYS A 416 6.65 19.66 1.45
C LYS A 416 7.37 18.45 2.03
N ARG A 417 8.54 18.67 2.65
CA ARG A 417 9.30 17.61 3.30
C ARG A 417 8.50 16.93 4.42
N ARG A 418 7.88 17.70 5.31
CA ARG A 418 7.11 17.15 6.44
C ARG A 418 5.91 16.34 5.97
N VAL A 419 5.17 16.85 4.99
CA VAL A 419 4.07 16.10 4.35
C VAL A 419 4.59 14.82 3.70
N GLY A 420 5.68 14.91 2.94
CA GLY A 420 6.33 13.74 2.34
C GLY A 420 6.73 12.68 3.36
N GLU A 421 7.37 13.08 4.47
CA GLU A 421 7.76 12.16 5.56
C GLU A 421 6.53 11.44 6.16
N VAL A 422 5.42 12.16 6.40
CA VAL A 422 4.20 11.57 6.97
C VAL A 422 3.51 10.64 5.97
N LEU A 423 3.37 11.06 4.71
CA LEU A 423 2.77 10.22 3.66
C LEU A 423 3.59 8.96 3.37
N ASN A 424 4.91 9.01 3.57
CA ASN A 424 5.81 7.87 3.47
C ASN A 424 5.99 7.09 4.79
N MET A 425 5.19 7.39 5.81
CA MET A 425 5.19 6.73 7.12
C MET A 425 6.54 6.83 7.87
N LEU A 426 7.39 7.80 7.53
CA LEU A 426 8.66 8.09 8.21
C LEU A 426 8.46 8.93 9.47
N SER A 427 7.37 9.67 9.55
CA SER A 427 6.98 10.49 10.70
C SER A 427 5.50 10.22 11.05
N PRO A 428 5.10 10.34 12.33
CA PRO A 428 3.71 10.17 12.73
C PRO A 428 2.84 11.31 12.19
N LEU A 429 1.53 11.05 12.05
CA LEU A 429 0.55 12.06 11.61
C LEU A 429 0.57 13.32 12.50
N SER A 430 0.82 13.16 13.79
CA SER A 430 0.94 14.28 14.74
C SER A 430 2.03 15.29 14.37
N ALA A 431 3.04 14.90 13.59
CA ALA A 431 4.09 15.80 13.11
C ALA A 431 3.56 16.94 12.22
N LEU A 432 2.40 16.72 11.55
CA LEU A 432 1.73 17.77 10.77
C LEU A 432 1.07 18.84 11.65
N PHE A 433 0.88 18.56 12.94
CA PHE A 433 0.27 19.47 13.91
C PHE A 433 1.30 20.10 14.86
N ALA A 434 2.60 19.97 14.58
CA ALA A 434 3.64 20.64 15.34
C ALA A 434 3.45 22.17 15.24
N PRO A 435 3.70 22.94 16.34
CA PRO A 435 3.47 24.38 16.37
C PRO A 435 4.14 25.14 15.22
N ALA A 436 5.37 24.76 14.85
CA ALA A 436 6.08 25.34 13.70
C ALA A 436 5.38 25.11 12.36
N ILE A 437 4.73 23.94 12.17
CA ILE A 437 3.98 23.62 10.95
C ILE A 437 2.67 24.42 10.94
N ILE A 438 1.93 24.43 12.06
CA ILE A 438 0.70 25.22 12.19
C ILE A 438 0.98 26.71 11.92
N GLY A 439 2.04 27.25 12.50
CA GLY A 439 2.42 28.66 12.30
C GLY A 439 2.73 28.98 10.83
N ARG A 440 3.43 28.08 10.12
CA ARG A 440 3.70 28.24 8.68
C ARG A 440 2.42 28.23 7.83
N VAL A 441 1.52 27.29 8.13
CA VAL A 441 0.21 27.22 7.42
C VAL A 441 -0.60 28.48 7.66
N ALA A 442 -0.70 28.93 8.92
CA ALA A 442 -1.43 30.14 9.30
C ALA A 442 -0.84 31.41 8.63
N TRP A 443 0.51 31.54 8.68
CA TRP A 443 1.21 32.65 8.04
C TRP A 443 0.99 32.69 6.52
N SER A 444 1.11 31.55 5.83
CA SER A 444 0.89 31.46 4.39
C SER A 444 -0.56 31.77 4.02
N ALA A 445 -1.53 31.30 4.82
CA ALA A 445 -2.93 31.61 4.64
C ALA A 445 -3.24 33.12 4.83
N ALA A 446 -2.64 33.76 5.85
CA ALA A 446 -2.76 35.17 6.09
C ALA A 446 -2.16 36.00 4.96
N ARG A 447 -0.96 35.67 4.47
CA ARG A 447 -0.33 36.33 3.33
C ARG A 447 -1.20 36.28 2.06
N ARG A 448 -1.82 35.15 1.75
CA ARG A 448 -2.72 35.00 0.60
C ARG A 448 -3.95 35.87 0.73
N ARG A 449 -4.50 36.07 1.93
CA ARG A 449 -5.65 36.96 2.18
C ARG A 449 -5.26 38.42 2.07
N LEU A 450 -4.10 38.82 2.56
CA LEU A 450 -3.61 40.21 2.58
C LEU A 450 -3.04 40.64 1.20
N GLY A 451 -2.50 39.69 0.43
CA GLY A 451 -1.89 39.98 -0.90
C GLY A 451 -2.85 40.19 -2.05
N GLY A 452 -4.17 40.22 -1.80
CA GLY A 452 -5.19 40.69 -2.74
C GLY A 452 -5.22 40.05 -4.12
N GLN A 453 -4.62 38.89 -4.33
CA GLN A 453 -4.81 38.15 -5.56
C GLN A 453 -5.98 37.17 -5.38
N PRO A 454 -7.17 37.46 -5.93
CA PRO A 454 -8.11 36.39 -6.25
C PRO A 454 -7.32 35.46 -7.18
N GLY A 455 -7.44 34.17 -6.93
CA GLY A 455 -6.78 33.19 -7.79
C GLY A 455 -7.16 33.48 -9.24
N GLN A 456 -6.27 34.17 -9.95
CA GLN A 456 -6.29 34.08 -11.40
C GLN A 456 -6.16 32.59 -11.66
N SER A 457 -7.14 32.01 -12.31
CA SER A 457 -6.98 30.77 -13.06
C SER A 457 -5.90 31.06 -14.11
N GLN A 458 -4.62 31.04 -13.69
CA GLN A 458 -3.55 30.93 -14.65
C GLN A 458 -3.92 29.69 -15.46
N SER A 459 -4.11 29.87 -16.74
CA SER A 459 -4.29 28.74 -17.65
C SER A 459 -3.15 27.76 -17.34
N VAL A 460 -3.50 26.64 -16.72
CA VAL A 460 -2.51 25.63 -16.37
C VAL A 460 -1.86 25.22 -17.67
N SER A 461 -0.54 25.38 -17.79
CA SER A 461 0.19 24.93 -18.97
C SER A 461 -0.22 23.50 -19.30
N ALA A 462 -0.56 23.25 -20.56
CA ALA A 462 -0.96 21.93 -21.02
C ALA A 462 0.13 20.88 -20.74
N MET A 463 1.41 21.29 -20.82
CA MET A 463 2.58 20.43 -20.64
C MET A 463 3.33 20.80 -19.36
N PRO A 464 4.07 19.83 -18.76
CA PRO A 464 4.99 20.11 -17.65
C PRO A 464 5.96 21.25 -18.04
N PRO A 465 6.26 22.18 -17.13
CA PRO A 465 7.23 23.23 -17.41
C PRO A 465 8.56 22.61 -17.86
N ALA A 466 9.14 23.18 -18.92
CA ALA A 466 10.49 22.81 -19.36
C ALA A 466 11.49 23.00 -18.23
N LEU A 467 12.62 22.30 -18.31
CA LEU A 467 13.76 22.55 -17.41
C LEU A 467 14.16 24.02 -17.52
N MET A 468 14.02 24.77 -16.44
CA MET A 468 14.73 26.06 -16.34
C MET A 468 16.22 25.72 -16.36
N PRO A 469 17.06 26.38 -17.18
CA PRO A 469 18.48 26.22 -17.07
C PRO A 469 18.89 26.48 -15.62
N ALA A 470 19.76 25.60 -15.09
CA ALA A 470 20.34 25.82 -13.78
C ALA A 470 21.07 27.16 -13.81
N GLY A 471 20.51 28.17 -13.10
CA GLY A 471 21.17 29.43 -12.89
C GLY A 471 22.35 29.30 -11.94
#